data_a003051ef0cfc2b4cc3d095703978ac6
#
_entry.id   a003051ef0cfc2b4cc3d095703978ac6
#
_cell.length_a   1.000
_cell.length_b   1.000
_cell.length_c   1.000
_cell.angle_alpha   90.00
_cell.angle_beta   90.00
_cell.angle_gamma   90.00
#
_symmetry.space_group_name_H-M   'P 1'
#
loop_
_entity.id
_entity.type
_entity.pdbx_description
1 polymer ?
#
loop_
_entity_poly.entity_id
_entity_poly.type
_entity_poly.pdbx_seq_one_letter_code
_entity_poly.pdbx_strand_id
1 'polypeptide(L)'
;DSWLTFSLMNTSQKLNGKSVPLPSDQRYSVALYFTDYFPKFPKLKFSLRGVISDGLTMTAPRVSRDQSWFRAPSYKRVDIGLSYQFVGAPSDGVRPYNFWRHFKSIVLGVDCFNLFDISNVSSYYWVTDVNDIQYAVPNYLTRRQFNVRLALEF
;
A
#
# COMPACT_ATOMS: atom_id res chain seq x y z
N ASP A 1 8.64 16.58 3.41
CA ASP A 1 7.67 16.08 4.41
C ASP A 1 7.86 14.59 4.58
N SER A 2 7.88 14.13 5.85
CA SER A 2 8.02 12.70 6.15
C SER A 2 7.26 12.36 7.44
N TRP A 3 6.76 11.14 7.52
CA TRP A 3 6.20 10.59 8.74
C TRP A 3 6.41 9.08 8.80
N LEU A 4 6.51 8.57 10.01
CA LEU A 4 6.60 7.16 10.34
C LEU A 4 5.55 6.86 11.40
N THR A 5 4.72 5.86 11.12
CA THR A 5 3.73 5.37 12.08
C THR A 5 4.08 3.93 12.46
N PHE A 6 4.01 3.66 13.73
CA PHE A 6 4.15 2.31 14.28
C PHE A 6 2.96 2.03 15.20
N SER A 7 2.29 0.90 14.98
CA SER A 7 1.15 0.46 15.78
C SER A 7 1.35 -0.97 16.26
N LEU A 8 1.03 -1.21 17.51
CA LEU A 8 0.93 -2.54 18.11
C LEU A 8 -0.50 -2.76 18.57
N MET A 9 -1.04 -3.92 18.27
CA MET A 9 -2.39 -4.30 18.64
C MET A 9 -2.42 -5.77 19.07
N ASN A 10 -3.21 -6.07 20.10
CA ASN A 10 -3.49 -7.45 20.49
C ASN A 10 -4.96 -7.50 20.93
N THR A 11 -5.80 -8.04 20.06
CA THR A 11 -7.25 -8.12 20.30
C THR A 11 -7.70 -9.57 20.29
N SER A 12 -8.33 -10.00 21.37
CA SER A 12 -8.86 -11.37 21.50
C SER A 12 -10.24 -11.36 22.14
N GLN A 13 -10.99 -12.41 21.88
CA GLN A 13 -12.26 -12.69 22.57
C GLN A 13 -12.25 -14.11 23.13
N LYS A 14 -13.04 -14.33 24.19
CA LYS A 14 -13.26 -15.66 24.75
C LYS A 14 -14.41 -16.33 24.01
N LEU A 15 -14.13 -17.49 23.40
CA LEU A 15 -15.11 -18.38 22.79
C LEU A 15 -14.96 -19.78 23.44
N ASN A 16 -16.04 -20.31 24.00
CA ASN A 16 -16.02 -21.62 24.66
C ASN A 16 -14.88 -21.77 25.69
N GLY A 17 -14.58 -20.70 26.45
CA GLY A 17 -13.51 -20.69 27.47
C GLY A 17 -12.09 -20.50 26.92
N LYS A 18 -11.87 -20.50 25.60
CA LYS A 18 -10.59 -20.28 24.94
C LYS A 18 -10.46 -18.83 24.48
N SER A 19 -9.25 -18.25 24.63
CA SER A 19 -8.94 -16.94 24.07
C SER A 19 -8.57 -17.10 22.59
N VAL A 20 -9.30 -16.43 21.70
CA VAL A 20 -9.14 -16.50 20.25
C VAL A 20 -8.94 -15.08 19.70
N PRO A 21 -7.92 -14.84 18.86
CA PRO A 21 -7.73 -13.51 18.28
C PRO A 21 -8.90 -13.11 17.39
N LEU A 22 -9.23 -11.83 17.39
CA LEU A 22 -10.25 -11.28 16.49
C LEU A 22 -9.77 -11.32 15.03
N PRO A 23 -10.69 -11.39 14.05
CA PRO A 23 -10.33 -11.31 12.64
C PRO A 23 -9.56 -10.03 12.26
N SER A 24 -9.78 -8.96 12.99
CA SER A 24 -9.10 -7.67 12.82
C SER A 24 -7.77 -7.57 13.58
N ASP A 25 -7.36 -8.61 14.31
CA ASP A 25 -6.12 -8.59 15.09
C ASP A 25 -4.91 -8.56 14.15
N GLN A 26 -4.22 -7.43 14.16
CA GLN A 26 -2.94 -7.19 13.48
C GLN A 26 -1.90 -6.82 14.53
N ARG A 27 -1.02 -7.75 14.91
CA ARG A 27 -0.09 -7.54 16.04
C ARG A 27 0.83 -6.33 15.87
N TYR A 28 1.19 -5.99 14.63
CA TYR A 28 1.98 -4.81 14.32
C TYR A 28 1.61 -4.23 12.95
N SER A 29 1.75 -2.93 12.81
CA SER A 29 1.70 -2.23 11.53
C SER A 29 2.71 -1.10 11.56
N VAL A 30 3.50 -0.99 10.49
CA VAL A 30 4.49 0.07 10.27
C VAL A 30 4.19 0.71 8.93
N ALA A 31 4.04 2.03 8.92
CA ALA A 31 3.86 2.79 7.68
C ALA A 31 4.84 3.95 7.64
N LEU A 32 5.52 4.09 6.52
CA LEU A 32 6.47 5.16 6.21
C LEU A 32 5.95 5.95 5.02
N TYR A 33 6.01 7.26 5.13
CA TYR A 33 5.83 8.18 4.02
C TYR A 33 6.96 9.19 4.03
N PHE A 34 7.57 9.38 2.87
CA PHE A 34 8.60 10.38 2.64
C PHE A 34 8.33 11.08 1.30
N THR A 35 8.43 12.38 1.28
CA THR A 35 8.38 13.16 0.05
C THR A 35 9.25 14.40 0.17
N ASP A 36 10.07 14.63 -0.85
CA ASP A 36 10.94 15.80 -0.88
C ASP A 36 11.34 16.15 -2.31
N TYR A 37 11.85 17.36 -2.48
CA TYR A 37 12.46 17.83 -3.71
C TYR A 37 13.96 17.52 -3.72
N PHE A 38 14.48 17.20 -4.90
CA PHE A 38 15.94 17.03 -5.03
C PHE A 38 16.62 18.40 -4.89
N PRO A 39 17.63 18.53 -3.99
CA PRO A 39 18.29 19.83 -3.76
C PRO A 39 18.91 20.44 -5.02
N LYS A 40 19.45 19.61 -5.93
CA LYS A 40 20.02 20.04 -7.21
C LYS A 40 18.98 20.24 -8.33
N PHE A 41 17.78 19.71 -8.15
CA PHE A 41 16.71 19.75 -9.15
C PHE A 41 15.38 20.12 -8.46
N PRO A 42 15.15 21.41 -8.14
CA PRO A 42 14.00 21.85 -7.33
C PRO A 42 12.66 21.61 -8.02
N LYS A 43 12.66 21.29 -9.30
CA LYS A 43 11.46 20.89 -10.06
C LYS A 43 11.15 19.39 -9.98
N LEU A 44 12.08 18.59 -9.48
CA LEU A 44 11.92 17.16 -9.37
C LEU A 44 11.58 16.79 -7.92
N LYS A 45 10.41 16.20 -7.72
CA LYS A 45 9.90 15.73 -6.44
C LYS A 45 9.93 14.20 -6.42
N PHE A 46 10.48 13.64 -5.36
CA PHE A 46 10.46 12.21 -5.06
C PHE A 46 9.44 11.91 -3.97
N SER A 47 8.79 10.77 -4.07
CA SER A 47 7.93 10.23 -3.02
C SER A 47 8.21 8.75 -2.80
N LEU A 48 8.20 8.34 -1.54
CA LEU A 48 8.37 6.97 -1.09
C LEU A 48 7.26 6.64 -0.10
N ARG A 49 6.60 5.51 -0.28
CA ARG A 49 5.65 4.93 0.69
C ARG A 49 6.05 3.51 0.99
N GLY A 50 6.09 3.17 2.26
CA GLY A 50 6.35 1.81 2.71
C GLY A 50 5.28 1.39 3.72
N VAL A 51 4.77 0.17 3.59
CA VAL A 51 3.84 -0.42 4.55
C VAL A 51 4.26 -1.86 4.81
N ILE A 52 4.38 -2.20 6.09
CA ILE A 52 4.56 -3.58 6.55
C ILE A 52 3.58 -3.80 7.69
N SER A 53 2.73 -4.81 7.56
CA SER A 53 1.80 -5.16 8.64
C SER A 53 1.68 -6.68 8.81
N ASP A 54 1.32 -7.10 10.01
CA ASP A 54 1.05 -8.51 10.29
C ASP A 54 -0.18 -9.00 9.52
N GLY A 55 -0.22 -10.28 9.23
CA GLY A 55 -1.36 -10.89 8.58
C GLY A 55 -2.59 -10.93 9.48
N LEU A 56 -3.77 -10.82 8.89
CA LEU A 56 -5.05 -10.98 9.58
C LEU A 56 -5.29 -12.44 9.98
N THR A 57 -6.04 -12.65 11.04
CA THR A 57 -6.47 -13.99 11.46
C THR A 57 -7.64 -14.47 10.64
N MET A 58 -7.58 -15.71 10.19
CA MET A 58 -8.58 -16.34 9.32
C MET A 58 -8.94 -17.74 9.83
N THR A 59 -10.12 -18.21 9.45
CA THR A 59 -10.67 -19.52 9.81
C THR A 59 -11.35 -20.11 8.60
N ALA A 60 -11.34 -21.44 8.46
CA ALA A 60 -12.08 -22.14 7.44
C ALA A 60 -13.59 -21.97 7.66
N PRO A 61 -14.43 -21.83 6.60
CA PRO A 61 -15.86 -21.51 6.74
C PRO A 61 -16.68 -22.52 7.55
N ARG A 62 -16.28 -23.78 7.57
CA ARG A 62 -16.99 -24.86 8.28
C ARG A 62 -16.42 -25.18 9.65
N VAL A 63 -15.44 -24.42 10.12
CA VAL A 63 -14.75 -24.66 11.39
C VAL A 63 -14.95 -23.48 12.31
N SER A 64 -15.26 -23.74 13.58
CA SER A 64 -15.39 -22.68 14.57
C SER A 64 -14.01 -22.11 14.93
N ARG A 65 -13.91 -20.81 15.17
CA ARG A 65 -12.66 -20.10 15.48
C ARG A 65 -11.96 -20.57 16.76
N ASP A 66 -12.70 -21.13 17.70
CA ASP A 66 -12.15 -21.75 18.92
C ASP A 66 -11.49 -23.11 18.68
N GLN A 67 -11.78 -23.74 17.53
CA GLN A 67 -11.22 -25.02 17.12
C GLN A 67 -9.96 -24.84 16.25
N SER A 68 -10.02 -23.93 15.25
CA SER A 68 -8.89 -23.70 14.36
C SER A 68 -8.92 -22.29 13.78
N TRP A 69 -7.76 -21.67 13.78
CA TRP A 69 -7.51 -20.40 13.10
C TRP A 69 -6.05 -20.36 12.65
N PHE A 70 -5.76 -19.54 11.65
CA PHE A 70 -4.40 -19.30 11.19
C PHE A 70 -4.24 -17.81 10.86
N ARG A 71 -3.00 -17.36 10.72
CA ARG A 71 -2.67 -15.99 10.36
C ARG A 71 -2.19 -15.96 8.91
N ALA A 72 -2.77 -15.06 8.12
CA ALA A 72 -2.34 -14.81 6.75
C ALA A 72 -0.88 -14.30 6.73
N PRO A 73 -0.16 -14.44 5.63
CA PRO A 73 1.17 -13.84 5.46
C PRO A 73 1.13 -12.32 5.70
N SER A 74 2.24 -11.78 6.21
CA SER A 74 2.40 -10.35 6.43
C SER A 74 2.26 -9.57 5.12
N TYR A 75 1.49 -8.48 5.15
CA TYR A 75 1.39 -7.52 4.05
C TYR A 75 2.67 -6.68 3.99
N LYS A 76 3.24 -6.54 2.79
CA LYS A 76 4.44 -5.73 2.55
C LYS A 76 4.30 -5.02 1.23
N ARG A 77 4.46 -3.71 1.22
CA ARG A 77 4.39 -2.92 0.00
C ARG A 77 5.29 -1.71 0.09
N VAL A 78 6.00 -1.45 -1.00
CA VAL A 78 6.78 -0.23 -1.19
C VAL A 78 6.38 0.37 -2.53
N ASP A 79 6.01 1.64 -2.49
CA ASP A 79 5.67 2.44 -3.67
C ASP A 79 6.67 3.59 -3.79
N ILE A 80 7.08 3.90 -5.01
CA ILE A 80 7.90 5.07 -5.32
C ILE A 80 7.21 5.92 -6.38
N GLY A 81 7.40 7.23 -6.29
CA GLY A 81 6.92 8.18 -7.28
C GLY A 81 7.94 9.25 -7.57
N LEU A 82 7.99 9.66 -8.82
CA LEU A 82 8.75 10.81 -9.30
C LEU A 82 7.79 11.76 -9.99
N SER A 83 7.86 13.05 -9.69
CA SER A 83 7.10 14.06 -10.40
C SER A 83 7.99 15.24 -10.77
N TYR A 84 7.85 15.69 -12.01
CA TYR A 84 8.59 16.83 -12.53
C TYR A 84 7.63 17.95 -12.89
N GLN A 85 7.91 19.13 -12.35
CA GLN A 85 7.13 20.34 -12.60
C GLN A 85 7.79 21.16 -13.72
N PHE A 86 7.17 21.17 -14.90
CA PHE A 86 7.66 21.90 -16.07
C PHE A 86 7.40 23.40 -15.96
N VAL A 87 6.23 23.77 -15.45
CA VAL A 87 5.77 25.15 -15.32
C VAL A 87 5.19 25.39 -13.93
N GLY A 88 5.40 26.58 -13.38
CA GLY A 88 4.86 27.00 -12.08
C GLY A 88 5.67 26.55 -10.86
N ALA A 89 6.91 26.07 -11.05
CA ALA A 89 7.79 25.79 -9.93
C ALA A 89 8.21 27.09 -9.22
N PRO A 90 8.46 27.05 -7.89
CA PRO A 90 8.96 28.22 -7.14
C PRO A 90 10.28 28.79 -7.68
N SER A 91 11.05 27.98 -8.39
CA SER A 91 12.32 28.35 -9.03
C SER A 91 12.15 28.98 -10.41
N ASP A 92 10.90 29.02 -10.95
CA ASP A 92 10.66 29.63 -12.25
C ASP A 92 10.69 31.16 -12.11
N GLY A 93 11.69 31.76 -12.75
CA GLY A 93 11.77 33.21 -12.90
C GLY A 93 10.69 33.75 -13.84
N VAL A 94 11.02 34.78 -14.64
CA VAL A 94 10.10 35.38 -15.62
C VAL A 94 9.62 34.29 -16.59
N ARG A 95 8.29 34.11 -16.70
CA ARG A 95 7.66 33.11 -17.57
C ARG A 95 8.02 33.35 -19.03
N PRO A 96 8.47 32.37 -19.80
CA PRO A 96 8.75 32.54 -21.22
C PRO A 96 7.49 32.96 -21.98
N TYR A 97 7.63 33.81 -22.96
CA TYR A 97 6.56 34.44 -23.78
C TYR A 97 5.91 33.45 -24.78
N ASN A 98 5.84 32.18 -24.50
CA ASN A 98 5.42 31.08 -25.37
C ASN A 98 4.07 30.50 -24.94
N PHE A 99 3.59 29.48 -25.67
CA PHE A 99 2.40 28.65 -25.40
C PHE A 99 2.21 28.27 -23.93
N TRP A 100 3.29 28.04 -23.19
CA TRP A 100 3.34 27.69 -21.77
C TRP A 100 2.79 28.77 -20.82
N ARG A 101 2.61 29.99 -21.30
CA ARG A 101 2.07 31.10 -20.50
C ARG A 101 0.60 30.91 -20.11
N HIS A 102 -0.13 30.07 -20.85
CA HIS A 102 -1.54 29.79 -20.58
C HIS A 102 -1.73 28.83 -19.41
N PHE A 103 -0.68 28.16 -19.00
CA PHE A 103 -0.73 27.22 -17.89
C PHE A 103 -0.14 27.85 -16.62
N LYS A 104 -0.84 27.68 -15.49
CA LYS A 104 -0.31 28.01 -14.16
C LYS A 104 0.68 26.97 -13.70
N SER A 105 0.36 25.69 -13.94
CA SER A 105 1.20 24.56 -13.55
C SER A 105 1.08 23.42 -14.55
N ILE A 106 2.21 22.78 -14.83
CA ILE A 106 2.30 21.53 -15.61
C ILE A 106 3.20 20.57 -14.85
N VAL A 107 2.63 19.47 -14.43
CA VAL A 107 3.35 18.41 -13.67
C VAL A 107 3.16 17.08 -14.36
N LEU A 108 4.28 16.40 -14.65
CA LEU A 108 4.31 15.01 -15.07
C LEU A 108 4.77 14.16 -13.90
N GLY A 109 3.98 13.15 -13.54
CA GLY A 109 4.29 12.17 -12.51
C GLY A 109 4.38 10.76 -13.06
N VAL A 110 5.30 9.99 -12.52
CA VAL A 110 5.44 8.54 -12.78
C VAL A 110 5.50 7.84 -11.43
N ASP A 111 4.60 6.91 -11.19
CA ASP A 111 4.52 6.14 -9.96
C ASP A 111 4.73 4.66 -10.26
N CYS A 112 5.49 3.99 -9.41
CA CYS A 112 5.64 2.53 -9.41
C CYS A 112 5.07 2.01 -8.09
N PHE A 113 3.95 1.31 -8.17
CA PHE A 113 3.31 0.66 -7.03
C PHE A 113 3.82 -0.76 -6.88
N ASN A 114 3.99 -1.21 -5.63
CA ASN A 114 4.53 -2.52 -5.29
C ASN A 114 5.87 -2.80 -5.99
N LEU A 115 6.85 -1.92 -5.72
CA LEU A 115 8.18 -1.90 -6.36
C LEU A 115 8.86 -3.27 -6.37
N PHE A 116 8.75 -4.03 -5.30
CA PHE A 116 9.37 -5.35 -5.15
C PHE A 116 8.52 -6.50 -5.70
N ASP A 117 7.36 -6.20 -6.30
CA ASP A 117 6.45 -7.19 -6.88
C ASP A 117 6.03 -8.29 -5.89
N ILE A 118 5.79 -7.92 -4.64
CA ILE A 118 5.42 -8.87 -3.58
C ILE A 118 3.98 -9.33 -3.80
N SER A 119 3.77 -10.65 -3.76
CA SER A 119 2.44 -11.25 -3.85
C SER A 119 1.75 -11.19 -2.48
N ASN A 120 1.08 -10.08 -2.20
CA ASN A 120 0.31 -9.91 -0.97
C ASN A 120 -1.03 -10.64 -1.07
N VAL A 121 -1.36 -11.42 -0.06
CA VAL A 121 -2.63 -12.14 0.02
C VAL A 121 -3.73 -11.19 0.48
N SER A 122 -4.82 -11.11 -0.28
CA SER A 122 -6.02 -10.34 0.05
C SER A 122 -7.03 -11.16 0.85
N SER A 123 -7.27 -12.38 0.40
CA SER A 123 -8.27 -13.31 0.94
C SER A 123 -7.93 -14.73 0.55
N TYR A 124 -8.75 -15.69 0.99
CA TYR A 124 -8.65 -17.08 0.57
C TYR A 124 -9.98 -17.54 -0.02
N TYR A 125 -9.90 -18.26 -1.13
CA TYR A 125 -11.00 -19.13 -1.59
C TYR A 125 -10.84 -20.50 -0.93
N TRP A 126 -11.95 -21.07 -0.52
CA TRP A 126 -11.97 -22.38 0.11
C TRP A 126 -12.56 -23.38 -0.89
N VAL A 127 -11.76 -24.36 -1.25
CA VAL A 127 -12.14 -25.44 -2.14
C VAL A 127 -12.22 -26.74 -1.32
N THR A 128 -13.31 -27.46 -1.47
CA THR A 128 -13.52 -28.75 -0.82
C THR A 128 -13.30 -29.85 -1.85
N ASP A 129 -12.48 -30.83 -1.53
CA ASP A 129 -12.22 -31.99 -2.38
C ASP A 129 -13.33 -33.07 -2.21
N VAL A 130 -13.17 -34.17 -2.95
CA VAL A 130 -14.12 -35.30 -2.92
C VAL A 130 -14.14 -36.05 -1.55
N ASN A 131 -13.13 -35.83 -0.70
CA ASN A 131 -13.02 -36.39 0.63
C ASN A 131 -13.50 -35.41 1.72
N ASP A 132 -14.17 -34.33 1.36
CA ASP A 132 -14.65 -33.23 2.23
C ASP A 132 -13.52 -32.46 2.95
N ILE A 133 -12.29 -32.49 2.40
CA ILE A 133 -11.14 -31.75 2.93
C ILE A 133 -11.14 -30.34 2.30
N GLN A 134 -11.01 -29.31 3.16
CA GLN A 134 -10.98 -27.91 2.74
C GLN A 134 -9.57 -27.43 2.52
N TYR A 135 -9.31 -26.85 1.35
CA TYR A 135 -8.04 -26.21 0.97
C TYR A 135 -8.21 -24.71 0.85
N ALA A 136 -7.29 -23.96 1.46
CA ALA A 136 -7.22 -22.51 1.36
C ALA A 136 -6.41 -22.11 0.11
N VAL A 137 -7.06 -21.56 -0.90
CA VAL A 137 -6.41 -21.04 -2.11
C VAL A 137 -6.27 -19.53 -1.98
N PRO A 138 -5.03 -18.99 -1.96
CA PRO A 138 -4.83 -17.57 -1.76
C PRO A 138 -5.29 -16.76 -2.98
N ASN A 139 -5.99 -15.66 -2.71
CA ASN A 139 -6.30 -14.62 -3.67
C ASN A 139 -5.34 -13.45 -3.43
N TYR A 140 -4.57 -13.08 -4.45
CA TYR A 140 -3.54 -12.07 -4.33
C TYR A 140 -4.03 -10.69 -4.76
N LEU A 141 -3.51 -9.66 -4.11
CA LEU A 141 -3.63 -8.27 -4.56
C LEU A 141 -2.82 -8.04 -5.84
N THR A 142 -3.05 -6.90 -6.46
CA THR A 142 -2.34 -6.49 -7.68
C THR A 142 -0.83 -6.48 -7.48
N ARG A 143 -0.13 -7.03 -8.47
CA ARG A 143 1.32 -7.05 -8.59
C ARG A 143 1.85 -5.65 -8.86
N ARG A 144 3.11 -5.54 -9.28
CA ARG A 144 3.71 -4.26 -9.66
C ARG A 144 2.91 -3.55 -10.75
N GLN A 145 2.68 -2.25 -10.55
CA GLN A 145 1.99 -1.40 -11.51
C GLN A 145 2.75 -0.09 -11.72
N PHE A 146 2.75 0.37 -12.96
CA PHE A 146 3.26 1.68 -13.34
C PHE A 146 2.09 2.58 -13.67
N ASN A 147 2.12 3.80 -13.15
CA ASN A 147 1.15 4.83 -13.42
C ASN A 147 1.86 6.08 -13.93
N VAL A 148 1.31 6.70 -14.97
CA VAL A 148 1.78 7.98 -15.49
C VAL A 148 0.65 8.99 -15.36
N ARG A 149 0.94 10.14 -14.76
CA ARG A 149 -0.01 11.21 -14.52
C ARG A 149 0.49 12.52 -15.10
N LEU A 150 -0.34 13.15 -15.90
CA LEU A 150 -0.16 14.54 -16.36
C LEU A 150 -1.21 15.42 -15.70
N ALA A 151 -0.75 16.43 -14.93
CA ALA A 151 -1.62 17.43 -14.33
C ALA A 151 -1.38 18.78 -15.01
N LEU A 152 -2.45 19.39 -15.49
CA LEU A 152 -2.45 20.70 -16.17
C LEU A 152 -3.39 21.65 -15.39
N GLU A 153 -2.87 22.81 -15.01
CA GLU A 153 -3.65 23.88 -14.38
C GLU A 153 -3.56 25.13 -15.25
N PHE A 154 -4.70 25.72 -15.57
CA PHE A 154 -4.85 26.91 -16.42
C PHE A 154 -5.03 28.17 -15.60
#